data_2043e238f1beb6593a6270ff95cb09d9
#
_entry.id   2043e238f1beb6593a6270ff95cb09d9
#
_cell.length_a   1.000
_cell.length_b   1.000
_cell.length_c   1.000
_cell.angle_alpha   90.00
_cell.angle_beta   90.00
_cell.angle_gamma   90.00
#
_symmetry.space_group_name_H-M   'P 1'
#
loop_
_entity.id
_entity.type
_entity.pdbx_description
1 polymer ?
#
loop_
_entity_poly.entity_id
_entity_poly.type
_entity_poly.pdbx_seq_one_letter_code
_entity_poly.pdbx_strand_id
1 'polypeptide(L)'
;MVSVRRRALKAANFKAVEEHIRVGKPVIGIRTANHAFSLRGLEPPKGHLVWENFDAEVWGGSYTGHHGANKAVKIQKLSDHPILEGIDVDTFKGRGSLYIVKPIA
;
A
#
# COMPACT_ATOMS: atom_id res chain seq x y z
N MET A 1 -10.55 0.86 2.39
CA MET A 1 -9.55 -0.12 1.94
C MET A 1 -8.99 0.29 0.57
N VAL A 2 -7.69 0.22 0.38
CA VAL A 2 -6.99 0.49 -0.88
C VAL A 2 -6.41 -0.81 -1.43
N SER A 3 -6.77 -1.16 -2.66
CA SER A 3 -6.32 -2.39 -3.34
C SER A 3 -6.14 -2.19 -4.85
N VAL A 4 -5.95 -0.95 -5.27
CA VAL A 4 -5.77 -0.59 -6.68
C VAL A 4 -4.29 -0.51 -7.05
N ARG A 5 -4.00 -0.58 -8.34
CA ARG A 5 -2.64 -0.47 -8.89
C ARG A 5 -2.61 0.64 -9.93
N ARG A 6 -1.79 1.67 -9.66
CA ARG A 6 -1.48 2.76 -10.60
C ARG A 6 -2.71 3.35 -11.26
N ARG A 7 -3.57 3.97 -10.45
CA ARG A 7 -4.81 4.59 -10.91
C ARG A 7 -4.81 6.08 -10.63
N ALA A 8 -5.09 6.87 -11.65
CA ALA A 8 -5.55 8.23 -11.47
C ALA A 8 -7.00 8.22 -11.00
N LEU A 9 -7.35 9.12 -10.11
CA LEU A 9 -8.71 9.28 -9.58
C LEU A 9 -9.38 10.49 -10.22
N LYS A 10 -10.68 10.42 -10.45
CA LYS A 10 -11.46 11.63 -10.72
C LYS A 10 -11.25 12.64 -9.60
N ALA A 11 -11.18 13.93 -9.92
CA ALA A 11 -10.82 14.98 -8.95
C ALA A 11 -11.68 14.95 -7.68
N ALA A 12 -12.98 14.68 -7.79
CA ALA A 12 -13.87 14.56 -6.64
C ALA A 12 -13.51 13.37 -5.73
N ASN A 13 -13.17 12.22 -6.33
CA ASN A 13 -12.76 11.03 -5.58
C ASN A 13 -11.39 11.22 -4.93
N PHE A 14 -10.47 11.89 -5.63
CA PHE A 14 -9.16 12.24 -5.07
C PHE A 14 -9.31 13.06 -3.79
N LYS A 15 -10.10 14.14 -3.83
CA LYS A 15 -10.37 14.99 -2.68
C LYS A 15 -11.01 14.21 -1.51
N ALA A 16 -11.92 13.29 -1.81
CA ALA A 16 -12.55 12.48 -0.77
C ALA A 16 -11.55 11.52 -0.09
N VAL A 17 -10.64 10.93 -0.84
CA VAL A 17 -9.56 10.07 -0.29
C VAL A 17 -8.58 10.90 0.52
N GLU A 18 -8.13 12.04 -0.02
CA GLU A 18 -7.23 12.97 0.65
C GLU A 18 -7.80 13.44 1.99
N GLU A 19 -9.05 13.88 2.00
CA GLU A 19 -9.74 14.32 3.22
C GLU A 19 -9.90 13.20 4.24
N HIS A 20 -10.25 11.98 3.80
CA HIS A 20 -10.36 10.82 4.67
C HIS A 20 -9.05 10.56 5.44
N ILE A 21 -7.92 10.69 4.75
CA ILE A 21 -6.58 10.48 5.33
C ILE A 21 -6.19 11.66 6.22
N ARG A 22 -6.41 12.88 5.75
CA ARG A 22 -6.07 14.11 6.47
C ARG A 22 -6.74 14.21 7.84
N VAL A 23 -7.98 13.75 7.96
CA VAL A 23 -8.70 13.74 9.25
C VAL A 23 -8.38 12.50 10.11
N GLY A 24 -7.36 11.72 9.76
CA GLY A 24 -6.86 10.61 10.55
C GLY A 24 -7.76 9.38 10.58
N LYS A 25 -8.66 9.21 9.60
CA LYS A 25 -9.48 8.00 9.51
C LYS A 25 -8.66 6.77 9.13
N PRO A 26 -9.00 5.58 9.65
CA PRO A 26 -8.22 4.38 9.41
C PRO A 26 -8.23 3.98 7.92
N VAL A 27 -7.07 3.52 7.45
CA VAL A 27 -6.86 3.05 6.09
C VAL A 27 -6.23 1.66 6.13
N ILE A 28 -6.73 0.74 5.31
CA ILE A 28 -6.14 -0.58 5.11
C ILE A 28 -5.65 -0.68 3.67
N GLY A 29 -4.38 -1.00 3.49
CA GLY A 29 -3.75 -1.23 2.20
C GLY A 29 -3.46 -2.70 1.95
N ILE A 30 -3.78 -3.19 0.76
CA ILE A 30 -3.47 -4.55 0.35
C ILE A 30 -2.54 -4.50 -0.86
N ARG A 31 -1.37 -5.11 -0.72
CA ARG A 31 -0.37 -5.33 -1.77
C ARG A 31 -0.11 -4.12 -2.67
N THR A 32 -0.85 -3.97 -3.77
CA THR A 32 -0.68 -2.91 -4.76
C THR A 32 -1.03 -1.51 -4.26
N ALA A 33 -1.61 -1.40 -3.06
CA ALA A 33 -1.83 -0.13 -2.38
C ALA A 33 -0.55 0.69 -2.22
N ASN A 34 0.60 0.03 -2.13
CA ASN A 34 1.92 0.65 -2.00
C ASN A 34 2.35 1.49 -3.24
N HIS A 35 1.61 1.42 -4.33
CA HIS A 35 1.76 2.28 -5.51
C HIS A 35 0.41 2.52 -6.19
N ALA A 36 -0.61 2.74 -5.37
CA ALA A 36 -2.01 2.80 -5.81
C ALA A 36 -2.27 3.93 -6.81
N PHE A 37 -1.83 5.14 -6.47
CA PHE A 37 -2.22 6.37 -7.15
C PHE A 37 -1.06 7.06 -7.89
N SER A 38 0.09 6.43 -8.01
CA SER A 38 1.21 6.91 -8.82
C SER A 38 1.15 6.34 -10.23
N LEU A 39 1.25 7.17 -11.23
CA LEU A 39 1.36 6.78 -12.64
C LEU A 39 2.82 6.73 -13.13
N ARG A 40 3.80 6.84 -12.24
CA ARG A 40 5.25 6.89 -12.58
C ARG A 40 5.60 8.03 -13.53
N GLY A 41 5.08 9.21 -13.27
CA GLY A 41 5.34 10.40 -14.07
C GLY A 41 4.58 10.45 -15.39
N LEU A 42 3.64 9.52 -15.64
CA LEU A 42 2.74 9.64 -16.77
C LEU A 42 1.62 10.64 -16.45
N GLU A 43 1.24 11.43 -17.44
CA GLU A 43 0.14 12.37 -17.30
C GLU A 43 -1.19 11.67 -17.06
N PRO A 44 -1.97 12.12 -16.06
CA PRO A 44 -3.30 11.58 -15.83
C PRO A 44 -4.28 11.99 -16.92
N PRO A 45 -5.33 11.22 -17.17
CA PRO A 45 -6.41 11.63 -18.06
C PRO A 45 -7.05 12.95 -17.59
N LYS A 46 -7.62 13.72 -18.53
CA LYS A 46 -8.30 14.97 -18.20
C LYS A 46 -9.33 14.82 -17.08
N GLY A 47 -9.27 15.69 -16.09
CA GLY A 47 -10.16 15.68 -14.92
C GLY A 47 -9.80 14.61 -13.88
N HIS A 48 -8.66 13.95 -14.01
CA HIS A 48 -8.13 13.01 -13.02
C HIS A 48 -6.86 13.57 -12.38
N LEU A 49 -6.61 13.12 -11.15
CA LEU A 49 -5.44 13.49 -10.35
C LEU A 49 -4.68 12.22 -9.94
N VAL A 50 -3.40 12.38 -9.72
CA VAL A 50 -2.49 11.36 -9.19
C VAL A 50 -1.93 11.80 -7.84
N TRP A 51 -1.51 10.85 -7.03
CA TRP A 51 -0.81 11.10 -5.77
C TRP A 51 0.51 10.31 -5.83
N GLU A 52 1.51 10.94 -6.43
CA GLU A 52 2.77 10.25 -6.72
C GLU A 52 3.49 9.73 -5.46
N ASN A 53 3.42 10.48 -4.36
CA ASN A 53 4.05 10.12 -3.08
C ASN A 53 3.11 9.43 -2.09
N PHE A 54 1.96 8.95 -2.54
CA PHE A 54 0.94 8.32 -1.67
C PHE A 54 1.53 7.21 -0.78
N ASP A 55 2.42 6.39 -1.32
CA ASP A 55 3.05 5.30 -0.60
C ASP A 55 3.94 5.79 0.54
N ALA A 56 4.80 6.77 0.30
CA ALA A 56 5.66 7.35 1.32
C ALA A 56 4.86 8.11 2.39
N GLU A 57 3.87 8.89 1.98
CA GLU A 57 3.08 9.75 2.88
C GLU A 57 2.07 8.98 3.72
N VAL A 58 1.50 7.90 3.19
CA VAL A 58 0.41 7.15 3.85
C VAL A 58 0.90 5.84 4.47
N TRP A 59 1.85 5.16 3.84
CA TRP A 59 2.37 3.86 4.30
C TRP A 59 3.75 3.94 4.95
N GLY A 60 4.40 5.10 4.93
CA GLY A 60 5.73 5.31 5.50
C GLY A 60 6.88 4.78 4.66
N GLY A 61 6.62 4.28 3.45
CA GLY A 61 7.70 3.79 2.58
C GLY A 61 7.25 3.52 1.16
N SER A 62 8.18 3.68 0.23
CA SER A 62 7.91 3.57 -1.20
C SER A 62 8.31 2.21 -1.78
N TYR A 63 7.49 1.71 -2.68
CA TYR A 63 7.80 0.52 -3.45
C TYR A 63 9.01 0.75 -4.36
N THR A 64 10.05 -0.03 -4.18
CA THR A 64 11.29 0.04 -4.97
C THR A 64 11.51 -1.17 -5.87
N GLY A 65 10.76 -2.24 -5.68
CA GLY A 65 10.88 -3.47 -6.45
C GLY A 65 10.21 -4.64 -5.76
N HIS A 66 10.51 -5.85 -6.21
CA HIS A 66 9.99 -7.07 -5.60
C HIS A 66 10.97 -8.24 -5.76
N HIS A 67 10.91 -9.17 -4.84
CA HIS A 67 11.60 -10.45 -4.97
C HIS A 67 10.92 -11.33 -6.03
N GLY A 68 11.67 -12.28 -6.57
CA GLY A 68 11.15 -13.22 -7.58
C GLY A 68 9.88 -13.95 -7.11
N ALA A 69 9.02 -14.27 -8.05
CA ALA A 69 7.81 -15.03 -7.80
C ALA A 69 8.10 -16.44 -7.22
N ASN A 70 7.13 -17.02 -6.53
CA ASN A 70 7.16 -18.40 -5.99
C ASN A 70 8.20 -18.68 -4.91
N LYS A 71 8.80 -17.67 -4.29
CA LYS A 71 9.61 -17.87 -3.09
C LYS A 71 8.70 -18.01 -1.86
N ALA A 72 9.03 -18.97 -1.01
CA ALA A 72 8.40 -19.06 0.31
C ALA A 72 8.82 -17.84 1.15
N VAL A 73 7.86 -17.22 1.80
CA VAL A 73 8.07 -16.08 2.70
C VAL A 73 7.74 -16.52 4.11
N LYS A 74 8.69 -16.33 5.01
CA LYS A 74 8.46 -16.51 6.45
C LYS A 74 7.83 -15.23 6.99
N ILE A 75 6.74 -15.39 7.73
CA ILE A 75 6.10 -14.29 8.44
C ILE A 75 6.72 -14.23 9.84
N GLN A 76 7.05 -13.04 10.29
CA GLN A 76 7.59 -12.81 11.62
C GLN A 76 6.76 -11.74 12.33
N LYS A 77 6.28 -12.08 13.52
CA LYS A 77 5.63 -11.13 14.42
C LYS A 77 6.71 -10.30 15.11
N LEU A 78 6.69 -9.00 14.92
CA LEU A 78 7.69 -8.09 15.50
C LEU A 78 7.24 -7.49 16.84
N SER A 79 5.92 -7.37 17.05
CA SER A 79 5.35 -6.81 18.28
C SER A 79 3.95 -7.36 18.52
N ASP A 80 3.46 -7.21 19.73
CA ASP A 80 2.07 -7.49 20.06
C ASP A 80 1.18 -6.34 19.63
N HIS A 81 0.06 -6.68 19.01
CA HIS A 81 -0.94 -5.70 18.59
C HIS A 81 -2.33 -6.34 18.60
N PRO A 82 -3.39 -5.66 19.05
CA PRO A 82 -4.76 -6.22 19.10
C PRO A 82 -5.26 -6.80 17.79
N ILE A 83 -4.81 -6.27 16.64
CA ILE A 83 -5.16 -6.80 15.32
C ILE A 83 -4.66 -8.22 15.07
N LEU A 84 -3.70 -8.68 15.87
CA LEU A 84 -3.10 -10.02 15.78
C LEU A 84 -3.70 -11.00 16.78
N GLU A 85 -4.71 -10.58 17.54
CA GLU A 85 -5.40 -11.46 18.48
C GLU A 85 -6.01 -12.66 17.79
N GLY A 86 -5.74 -13.86 18.30
CA GLY A 86 -6.21 -15.12 17.70
C GLY A 86 -5.49 -15.54 16.42
N ILE A 87 -4.44 -14.81 16.00
CA ILE A 87 -3.65 -15.15 14.80
C ILE A 87 -2.37 -15.86 15.22
N ASP A 88 -2.23 -17.12 14.82
CA ASP A 88 -0.98 -17.86 14.93
C ASP A 88 -0.15 -17.67 13.65
N VAL A 89 0.85 -16.79 13.72
CA VAL A 89 1.67 -16.42 12.56
C VAL A 89 2.52 -17.58 12.02
N ASP A 90 2.82 -18.57 12.84
CA ASP A 90 3.63 -19.73 12.43
C ASP A 90 2.88 -20.67 11.48
N THR A 91 1.56 -20.60 11.48
CA THR A 91 0.70 -21.37 10.55
C THR A 91 0.64 -20.76 9.15
N PHE A 92 1.01 -19.48 8.98
CA PHE A 92 0.93 -18.80 7.71
C PHE A 92 2.17 -19.04 6.84
N LYS A 93 1.94 -19.47 5.63
CA LYS A 93 2.96 -19.58 4.59
C LYS A 93 2.59 -18.68 3.43
N GLY A 94 3.32 -17.58 3.26
CA GLY A 94 3.19 -16.71 2.11
C GLY A 94 3.86 -17.31 0.88
N ARG A 95 3.20 -17.20 -0.27
CA ARG A 95 3.81 -17.48 -1.59
C ARG A 95 3.57 -16.29 -2.51
N GLY A 96 4.56 -15.93 -3.29
CA GLY A 96 4.44 -14.85 -4.26
C GLY A 96 5.66 -13.94 -4.26
N SER A 97 5.61 -12.88 -5.07
CA SER A 97 6.63 -11.85 -5.03
C SER A 97 6.38 -10.90 -3.86
N LEU A 98 7.31 -10.87 -2.91
CA LEU A 98 7.30 -9.91 -1.81
C LEU A 98 7.79 -8.56 -2.32
N TYR A 99 7.09 -7.50 -2.00
CA TYR A 99 7.52 -6.14 -2.34
C TYR A 99 8.68 -5.68 -1.46
N ILE A 100 9.58 -4.94 -2.08
CA ILE A 100 10.67 -4.23 -1.40
C ILE A 100 10.19 -2.81 -1.20
N VAL A 101 10.03 -2.41 0.04
CA VAL A 101 9.57 -1.07 0.43
C VAL A 101 10.69 -0.39 1.20
N LYS A 102 10.99 0.86 0.88
CA LYS A 102 12.05 1.64 1.55
C LYS A 102 11.65 3.12 1.64
N PRO A 103 12.04 3.81 2.72
CA PRO A 103 12.47 3.22 3.99
C PRO A 103 11.32 2.45 4.64
N ILE A 104 11.62 1.62 5.62
CA ILE A 104 10.62 1.11 6.56
C ILE A 104 10.86 1.92 7.83
N ALA A 105 9.88 2.73 8.20
CA ALA A 105 9.92 3.52 9.42
C ALA A 105 9.86 2.62 10.67
#